data_1e628f8ae88c82a003ae8c960007622a
#
_entry.id   1e628f8ae88c82a003ae8c960007622a
#
_cell.length_a   1.000
_cell.length_b   1.000
_cell.length_c   1.000
_cell.angle_alpha   90.00
_cell.angle_beta   90.00
_cell.angle_gamma   90.00
#
_symmetry.space_group_name_H-M   'P 1'
#
loop_
_entity.id
_entity.type
_entity.pdbx_description
1 polymer ?
#
loop_
_entity_poly.entity_id
_entity_poly.type
_entity_poly.pdbx_seq_one_letter_code
_entity_poly.pdbx_strand_id
1 'polypeptide(L)'
;MGHGKLKKFAENETFRCLLQPDASSVLAKPEGSRELVLRDHAIKGNWNRDMFKKPQPIVLELGCGKGDYTIALARRHPEMNFIGVDIKGARLWKGAKEATEEKMGNVAFLRTRIEFIDAFFGPGEVSEIWLTFSDPQLRGSENARLTSPLFLQRYRHFLKPDGIVHLKTDSRFLYEYTQSVIRANGLQVLASGTDIYNAPLVIPSETKTSPRDPAGLGRSDNTPVISSDAEGGVEKSLQDLDAVFQVQTFYETMFLKMGLPITYLAFRLEHEGEGFAYPTDFDAAYWREAEGPRRSFSHQPTKG
;
A
#
# COMPACT_ATOMS: atom_id res chain seq x y z
N MET A 1 26.44 -6.08 -16.94
CA MET A 1 25.29 -6.69 -16.20
C MET A 1 25.67 -8.11 -15.84
N GLY A 2 25.45 -8.56 -14.57
CA GLY A 2 25.81 -9.94 -14.17
C GLY A 2 24.90 -10.97 -14.84
N HIS A 3 25.46 -12.11 -15.23
CA HIS A 3 24.76 -13.22 -15.89
C HIS A 3 23.44 -13.64 -15.20
N GLY A 4 23.36 -13.60 -13.86
CA GLY A 4 22.15 -13.93 -13.13
C GLY A 4 20.97 -12.97 -13.33
N LYS A 5 21.21 -11.69 -13.72
CA LYS A 5 20.15 -10.72 -13.96
C LYS A 5 19.48 -10.95 -15.33
N LEU A 6 20.26 -11.30 -16.36
CA LEU A 6 19.74 -11.62 -17.69
C LEU A 6 18.88 -12.88 -17.65
N LYS A 7 19.31 -13.93 -16.93
CA LYS A 7 18.52 -15.14 -16.72
C LYS A 7 17.16 -14.83 -16.11
N LYS A 8 17.11 -14.01 -15.05
CA LYS A 8 15.84 -13.60 -14.40
C LYS A 8 14.91 -12.87 -15.36
N PHE A 9 15.44 -12.00 -16.23
CA PHE A 9 14.60 -11.31 -17.21
C PHE A 9 14.02 -12.27 -18.25
N ALA A 10 14.81 -13.25 -18.73
CA ALA A 10 14.31 -14.27 -19.65
C ALA A 10 13.24 -15.16 -18.99
N GLU A 11 13.43 -15.55 -17.73
CA GLU A 11 12.43 -16.32 -16.99
C GLU A 11 11.15 -15.50 -16.74
N ASN A 12 11.26 -14.18 -16.49
CA ASN A 12 10.09 -13.32 -16.27
C ASN A 12 9.09 -13.35 -17.44
N GLU A 13 9.57 -13.52 -18.68
CA GLU A 13 8.71 -13.60 -19.87
C GLU A 13 7.87 -14.90 -19.91
N THR A 14 8.21 -15.90 -19.09
CA THR A 14 7.48 -17.17 -19.01
C THR A 14 6.40 -17.19 -17.92
N PHE A 15 6.42 -16.22 -16.99
CA PHE A 15 5.48 -16.19 -15.86
C PHE A 15 4.17 -15.53 -16.25
N ARG A 16 3.09 -16.31 -16.35
CA ARG A 16 1.74 -15.79 -16.67
C ARG A 16 1.20 -14.80 -15.64
N CYS A 17 1.62 -14.92 -14.37
CA CYS A 17 1.21 -14.01 -13.31
C CYS A 17 1.97 -12.67 -13.32
N LEU A 18 2.95 -12.47 -14.21
CA LEU A 18 3.77 -11.26 -14.28
C LEU A 18 3.46 -10.46 -15.56
N LEU A 19 2.78 -9.35 -15.42
CA LEU A 19 2.52 -8.39 -16.50
C LEU A 19 3.66 -7.36 -16.56
N GLN A 20 4.34 -7.24 -17.71
CA GLN A 20 5.48 -6.35 -17.95
C GLN A 20 5.24 -5.42 -19.14
N PRO A 21 4.29 -4.47 -19.05
CA PRO A 21 4.02 -3.56 -20.17
C PRO A 21 5.20 -2.61 -20.41
N ASP A 22 5.47 -2.32 -21.67
CA ASP A 22 6.40 -1.26 -22.03
C ASP A 22 5.80 0.12 -21.70
N ALA A 23 6.65 1.09 -21.36
CA ALA A 23 6.20 2.45 -21.08
C ALA A 23 5.41 3.07 -22.25
N SER A 24 5.75 2.72 -23.50
CA SER A 24 5.03 3.13 -24.71
C SER A 24 3.60 2.60 -24.78
N SER A 25 3.26 1.55 -24.04
CA SER A 25 1.89 1.01 -23.97
C SER A 25 0.93 1.90 -23.18
N VAL A 26 1.46 2.74 -22.28
CA VAL A 26 0.69 3.63 -21.40
C VAL A 26 1.06 5.10 -21.50
N LEU A 27 2.09 5.45 -22.27
CA LEU A 27 2.46 6.83 -22.57
C LEU A 27 2.23 7.12 -24.03
N ALA A 28 1.44 8.14 -24.30
CA ALA A 28 1.18 8.66 -25.65
C ALA A 28 1.68 10.09 -25.76
N LYS A 29 2.17 10.44 -26.92
CA LYS A 29 2.49 11.82 -27.28
C LYS A 29 1.41 12.28 -28.27
N PRO A 30 0.45 13.13 -27.85
CA PRO A 30 -0.56 13.67 -28.76
C PRO A 30 0.12 14.45 -29.90
N GLU A 31 -0.48 14.40 -31.07
CA GLU A 31 0.02 15.12 -32.25
C GLU A 31 0.07 16.64 -31.94
N GLY A 32 1.21 17.26 -32.26
CA GLY A 32 1.45 18.68 -31.95
C GLY A 32 1.79 18.99 -30.48
N SER A 33 1.73 18.04 -29.55
CA SER A 33 2.08 18.24 -28.13
C SER A 33 3.55 17.93 -27.85
N ARG A 34 4.13 18.64 -26.90
CA ARG A 34 5.44 18.28 -26.30
C ARG A 34 5.29 17.41 -25.05
N GLU A 35 4.09 17.31 -24.50
CA GLU A 35 3.79 16.59 -23.26
C GLU A 35 3.37 15.15 -23.54
N LEU A 36 3.84 14.26 -22.69
CA LEU A 36 3.38 12.87 -22.64
C LEU A 36 2.12 12.80 -21.78
N VAL A 37 1.09 12.13 -22.30
CA VAL A 37 -0.15 11.86 -21.57
C VAL A 37 -0.24 10.38 -21.24
N LEU A 38 -0.80 10.07 -20.08
CA LEU A 38 -1.09 8.71 -19.68
C LEU A 38 -2.33 8.21 -20.44
N ARG A 39 -2.26 6.99 -20.99
CA ARG A 39 -3.38 6.29 -21.64
C ARG A 39 -3.64 4.97 -20.95
N ASP A 40 -4.88 4.54 -21.00
CA ASP A 40 -5.31 3.30 -20.37
C ASP A 40 -4.70 2.07 -21.05
N HIS A 41 -4.20 1.13 -20.24
CA HIS A 41 -3.79 -0.19 -20.66
C HIS A 41 -5.02 -1.11 -20.77
N ALA A 42 -4.99 -2.10 -21.66
CA ALA A 42 -6.10 -3.03 -21.91
C ALA A 42 -6.55 -3.81 -20.65
N ILE A 43 -5.67 -3.99 -19.66
CA ILE A 43 -5.99 -4.67 -18.40
C ILE A 43 -6.86 -3.84 -17.46
N LYS A 44 -6.89 -2.51 -17.62
CA LYS A 44 -7.64 -1.58 -16.76
C LYS A 44 -9.11 -1.97 -16.69
N GLY A 45 -9.62 -2.18 -15.47
CA GLY A 45 -10.98 -2.65 -15.22
C GLY A 45 -11.23 -4.13 -15.52
N ASN A 46 -10.17 -4.89 -15.84
CA ASN A 46 -10.30 -6.27 -16.33
C ASN A 46 -9.42 -7.29 -15.59
N TRP A 47 -8.79 -6.92 -14.49
CA TRP A 47 -7.89 -7.82 -13.76
C TRP A 47 -8.55 -9.14 -13.35
N ASN A 48 -9.77 -9.08 -12.81
CA ASN A 48 -10.51 -10.27 -12.40
C ASN A 48 -10.88 -11.17 -13.59
N ARG A 49 -11.20 -10.57 -14.75
CA ARG A 49 -11.55 -11.31 -15.96
C ARG A 49 -10.34 -11.90 -16.66
N ASP A 50 -9.31 -11.08 -16.87
CA ASP A 50 -8.25 -11.42 -17.81
C ASP A 50 -7.03 -12.07 -17.12
N MET A 51 -6.73 -11.68 -15.87
CA MET A 51 -5.60 -12.21 -15.12
C MET A 51 -6.02 -13.35 -14.18
N PHE A 52 -6.94 -13.09 -13.25
CA PHE A 52 -7.27 -14.04 -12.17
C PHE A 52 -8.31 -15.07 -12.57
N LYS A 53 -9.20 -14.76 -13.53
CA LYS A 53 -10.35 -15.58 -13.91
C LYS A 53 -11.34 -15.82 -12.74
N LYS A 54 -11.32 -14.94 -11.74
CA LYS A 54 -12.16 -15.01 -10.53
C LYS A 54 -12.58 -13.61 -10.11
N PRO A 55 -13.88 -13.34 -9.90
CA PRO A 55 -14.39 -12.05 -9.44
C PRO A 55 -14.25 -11.92 -7.91
N GLN A 56 -13.03 -11.67 -7.44
CA GLN A 56 -12.69 -11.50 -6.02
C GLN A 56 -12.22 -10.07 -5.75
N PRO A 57 -12.29 -9.56 -4.49
CA PRO A 57 -11.70 -8.29 -4.11
C PRO A 57 -10.21 -8.26 -4.46
N ILE A 58 -9.74 -7.11 -4.98
CA ILE A 58 -8.33 -6.94 -5.36
C ILE A 58 -7.61 -6.12 -4.29
N VAL A 59 -6.51 -6.67 -3.79
CA VAL A 59 -5.56 -6.03 -2.88
C VAL A 59 -4.27 -5.72 -3.63
N LEU A 60 -3.79 -4.50 -3.48
CA LEU A 60 -2.65 -3.97 -4.21
C LEU A 60 -1.49 -3.66 -3.26
N GLU A 61 -0.32 -4.25 -3.46
CA GLU A 61 0.91 -3.88 -2.75
C GLU A 61 1.78 -3.01 -3.66
N LEU A 62 1.99 -1.73 -3.30
CA LEU A 62 2.79 -0.79 -4.07
C LEU A 62 4.22 -0.72 -3.54
N GLY A 63 5.18 -1.01 -4.41
CA GLY A 63 6.59 -1.15 -4.04
C GLY A 63 6.92 -2.53 -3.46
N CYS A 64 6.26 -3.58 -3.90
CA CYS A 64 6.32 -4.94 -3.33
C CYS A 64 7.72 -5.60 -3.35
N GLY A 65 8.68 -5.04 -4.03
CA GLY A 65 10.05 -5.53 -4.08
C GLY A 65 10.15 -6.96 -4.62
N LYS A 66 10.37 -7.94 -3.73
CA LYS A 66 10.45 -9.36 -4.09
C LYS A 66 9.10 -10.07 -4.03
N GLY A 67 8.04 -9.39 -3.61
CA GLY A 67 6.69 -9.93 -3.48
C GLY A 67 6.49 -10.80 -2.25
N ASP A 68 7.39 -10.74 -1.26
CA ASP A 68 7.30 -11.58 -0.05
C ASP A 68 5.98 -11.34 0.70
N TYR A 69 5.55 -10.08 0.80
CA TYR A 69 4.31 -9.70 1.48
C TYR A 69 3.07 -10.07 0.64
N THR A 70 3.07 -9.73 -0.66
CA THR A 70 2.02 -10.12 -1.62
C THR A 70 1.74 -11.62 -1.57
N ILE A 71 2.78 -12.47 -1.63
CA ILE A 71 2.67 -13.93 -1.58
C ILE A 71 2.11 -14.40 -0.23
N ALA A 72 2.63 -13.86 0.86
CA ALA A 72 2.21 -14.31 2.19
C ALA A 72 0.75 -13.95 2.50
N LEU A 73 0.28 -12.79 2.10
CA LEU A 73 -1.12 -12.40 2.20
C LEU A 73 -2.01 -13.29 1.33
N ALA A 74 -1.62 -13.54 0.09
CA ALA A 74 -2.39 -14.36 -0.85
C ALA A 74 -2.57 -15.81 -0.38
N ARG A 75 -1.61 -16.37 0.35
CA ARG A 75 -1.74 -17.71 0.95
C ARG A 75 -2.78 -17.74 2.08
N ARG A 76 -2.91 -16.64 2.82
CA ARG A 76 -3.83 -16.55 3.95
C ARG A 76 -5.25 -16.21 3.54
N HIS A 77 -5.38 -15.49 2.42
CA HIS A 77 -6.65 -14.97 1.92
C HIS A 77 -6.96 -15.51 0.51
N PRO A 78 -7.28 -16.80 0.36
CA PRO A 78 -7.60 -17.39 -0.94
C PRO A 78 -8.88 -16.83 -1.57
N GLU A 79 -9.69 -16.12 -0.80
CA GLU A 79 -10.91 -15.42 -1.21
C GLU A 79 -10.64 -14.03 -1.80
N MET A 80 -9.39 -13.55 -1.81
CA MET A 80 -8.98 -12.26 -2.37
C MET A 80 -7.90 -12.45 -3.44
N ASN A 81 -7.80 -11.50 -4.36
CA ASN A 81 -6.77 -11.45 -5.38
C ASN A 81 -5.71 -10.40 -5.01
N PHE A 82 -4.44 -10.72 -5.17
CA PHE A 82 -3.31 -9.89 -4.76
C PHE A 82 -2.45 -9.50 -5.94
N ILE A 83 -2.11 -8.21 -6.04
CA ILE A 83 -1.24 -7.69 -7.10
C ILE A 83 -0.07 -6.94 -6.46
N GLY A 84 1.15 -7.45 -6.66
CA GLY A 84 2.37 -6.76 -6.27
C GLY A 84 2.90 -5.89 -7.39
N VAL A 85 3.18 -4.60 -7.12
CA VAL A 85 3.69 -3.64 -8.11
C VAL A 85 5.10 -3.20 -7.74
N ASP A 86 6.05 -3.32 -8.67
CA ASP A 86 7.41 -2.76 -8.56
C ASP A 86 7.97 -2.46 -9.95
N ILE A 87 8.89 -1.51 -10.04
CA ILE A 87 9.59 -1.19 -11.30
C ILE A 87 10.73 -2.18 -11.61
N LYS A 88 11.26 -2.86 -10.59
CA LYS A 88 12.47 -3.69 -10.73
C LYS A 88 12.13 -5.15 -11.06
N GLY A 89 12.03 -5.49 -12.33
CA GLY A 89 11.73 -6.85 -12.79
C GLY A 89 12.62 -7.94 -12.19
N ALA A 90 13.89 -7.66 -11.91
CA ALA A 90 14.78 -8.63 -11.25
C ALA A 90 14.40 -8.92 -9.77
N ARG A 91 13.63 -8.04 -9.13
CA ARG A 91 13.06 -8.27 -7.80
C ARG A 91 11.76 -9.07 -7.93
N LEU A 92 10.85 -8.64 -8.79
CA LEU A 92 9.57 -9.31 -9.07
C LEU A 92 9.74 -10.78 -9.46
N TRP A 93 10.87 -11.12 -10.08
CA TRP A 93 11.20 -12.50 -10.46
C TRP A 93 11.01 -13.50 -9.32
N LYS A 94 11.35 -13.16 -8.06
CA LYS A 94 11.24 -14.09 -6.94
C LYS A 94 9.78 -14.43 -6.66
N GLY A 95 8.94 -13.43 -6.47
CA GLY A 95 7.51 -13.63 -6.19
C GLY A 95 6.79 -14.28 -7.36
N ALA A 96 7.05 -13.85 -8.61
CA ALA A 96 6.43 -14.45 -9.79
C ALA A 96 6.81 -15.92 -9.98
N LYS A 97 8.08 -16.27 -9.72
CA LYS A 97 8.54 -17.65 -9.73
C LYS A 97 7.83 -18.48 -8.66
N GLU A 98 7.81 -18.03 -7.43
CA GLU A 98 7.17 -18.68 -6.29
C GLU A 98 5.66 -18.88 -6.55
N ALA A 99 4.94 -17.84 -6.99
CA ALA A 99 3.54 -17.94 -7.37
C ALA A 99 3.28 -18.96 -8.50
N THR A 100 4.21 -19.04 -9.47
CA THR A 100 4.10 -19.99 -10.59
C THR A 100 4.36 -21.43 -10.13
N GLU A 101 5.40 -21.67 -9.34
CA GLU A 101 5.75 -23.00 -8.80
C GLU A 101 4.67 -23.54 -7.88
N GLU A 102 4.05 -22.70 -7.05
CA GLU A 102 2.96 -23.06 -6.15
C GLU A 102 1.57 -23.01 -6.81
N LYS A 103 1.50 -22.63 -8.09
CA LYS A 103 0.23 -22.52 -8.85
C LYS A 103 -0.79 -21.60 -8.19
N MET A 104 -0.34 -20.50 -7.62
CA MET A 104 -1.20 -19.53 -6.93
C MET A 104 -2.07 -18.79 -7.95
N GLY A 105 -3.36 -19.09 -7.97
CA GLY A 105 -4.31 -18.50 -8.93
C GLY A 105 -4.82 -17.11 -8.52
N ASN A 106 -4.51 -16.68 -7.31
CA ASN A 106 -4.91 -15.39 -6.74
C ASN A 106 -3.75 -14.39 -6.59
N VAL A 107 -2.63 -14.61 -7.29
CA VAL A 107 -1.46 -13.71 -7.26
C VAL A 107 -1.13 -13.24 -8.67
N ALA A 108 -0.87 -11.95 -8.80
CA ALA A 108 -0.29 -11.35 -9.99
C ALA A 108 0.79 -10.32 -9.61
N PHE A 109 1.65 -10.00 -10.57
CA PHE A 109 2.64 -8.94 -10.45
C PHE A 109 2.56 -8.01 -11.65
N LEU A 110 2.75 -6.72 -11.39
CA LEU A 110 2.79 -5.68 -12.42
C LEU A 110 4.12 -4.94 -12.36
N ARG A 111 4.90 -5.04 -13.43
CA ARG A 111 6.13 -4.28 -13.56
C ARG A 111 5.85 -2.93 -14.20
N THR A 112 5.71 -1.89 -13.38
CA THR A 112 5.53 -0.52 -13.86
C THR A 112 6.10 0.50 -12.87
N ARG A 113 6.17 1.75 -13.28
CA ARG A 113 6.36 2.88 -12.36
C ARG A 113 5.03 3.15 -11.65
N ILE A 114 5.06 3.36 -10.33
CA ILE A 114 3.84 3.63 -9.55
C ILE A 114 3.16 4.93 -10.00
N GLU A 115 3.93 5.87 -10.58
CA GLU A 115 3.40 7.09 -11.16
C GLU A 115 2.44 6.86 -12.34
N PHE A 116 2.48 5.67 -12.95
CA PHE A 116 1.60 5.27 -14.06
C PHE A 116 0.43 4.38 -13.63
N ILE A 117 0.21 4.23 -12.33
CA ILE A 117 -0.75 3.26 -11.78
C ILE A 117 -2.18 3.45 -12.30
N ASP A 118 -2.60 4.70 -12.52
CA ASP A 118 -3.91 5.05 -13.06
C ASP A 118 -4.21 4.43 -14.44
N ALA A 119 -3.16 4.09 -15.20
CA ALA A 119 -3.32 3.44 -16.50
C ALA A 119 -3.77 1.98 -16.39
N PHE A 120 -3.64 1.37 -15.22
CA PHE A 120 -3.81 -0.08 -15.04
C PHE A 120 -5.03 -0.48 -14.23
N PHE A 121 -5.64 0.45 -13.49
CA PHE A 121 -6.77 0.14 -12.62
C PHE A 121 -7.96 1.04 -12.92
N GLY A 122 -9.14 0.42 -13.11
CA GLY A 122 -10.40 1.11 -13.33
C GLY A 122 -11.07 1.60 -12.04
N PRO A 123 -12.06 2.50 -12.13
CA PRO A 123 -12.78 3.02 -10.97
C PRO A 123 -13.36 1.90 -10.10
N GLY A 124 -13.07 1.95 -8.79
CA GLY A 124 -13.56 0.97 -7.82
C GLY A 124 -13.06 -0.46 -8.01
N GLU A 125 -11.99 -0.67 -8.79
CA GLU A 125 -11.46 -2.01 -9.06
C GLU A 125 -10.64 -2.57 -7.88
N VAL A 126 -10.02 -1.70 -7.08
CA VAL A 126 -9.16 -2.07 -5.94
C VAL A 126 -9.89 -1.89 -4.63
N SER A 127 -9.81 -2.87 -3.74
CA SER A 127 -10.44 -2.83 -2.41
C SER A 127 -9.48 -2.32 -1.33
N GLU A 128 -8.18 -2.66 -1.44
CA GLU A 128 -7.17 -2.27 -0.45
C GLU A 128 -5.84 -1.95 -1.13
N ILE A 129 -5.10 -1.00 -0.56
CA ILE A 129 -3.74 -0.64 -0.97
C ILE A 129 -2.80 -0.82 0.21
N TRP A 130 -1.74 -1.59 0.03
CA TRP A 130 -0.68 -1.80 1.01
C TRP A 130 0.60 -1.08 0.60
N LEU A 131 1.13 -0.26 1.50
CA LEU A 131 2.40 0.44 1.40
C LEU A 131 3.33 -0.13 2.46
N THR A 132 4.13 -1.14 2.06
CA THR A 132 5.01 -1.87 2.98
C THR A 132 6.45 -1.43 2.79
N PHE A 133 7.04 -0.80 3.82
CA PHE A 133 8.45 -0.37 3.84
C PHE A 133 8.85 0.47 2.61
N SER A 134 7.94 1.32 2.15
CA SER A 134 8.19 2.25 1.05
C SER A 134 9.24 3.29 1.44
N ASP A 135 9.96 3.80 0.43
CA ASP A 135 10.98 4.85 0.65
C ASP A 135 10.32 6.13 1.18
N PRO A 136 10.72 6.63 2.37
CA PRO A 136 10.15 7.85 2.95
C PRO A 136 10.53 9.13 2.20
N GLN A 137 11.43 9.06 1.20
CA GLN A 137 11.88 10.21 0.41
C GLN A 137 12.36 11.38 1.28
N LEU A 138 13.25 11.08 2.24
CA LEU A 138 13.73 12.05 3.23
C LEU A 138 14.34 13.33 2.61
N ARG A 139 15.03 13.17 1.47
CA ARG A 139 15.70 14.24 0.72
C ARG A 139 15.05 14.51 -0.63
N GLY A 140 14.04 13.72 -0.99
CA GLY A 140 13.32 13.82 -2.25
C GLY A 140 12.18 14.84 -2.20
N SER A 141 11.51 14.97 -3.33
CA SER A 141 10.26 15.74 -3.40
C SER A 141 9.19 15.07 -2.53
N GLU A 142 8.38 15.91 -1.86
CA GLU A 142 7.20 15.46 -1.13
C GLU A 142 6.28 14.60 -2.00
N ASN A 143 6.10 14.99 -3.24
CA ASN A 143 5.29 14.29 -4.23
C ASN A 143 5.79 12.87 -4.58
N ALA A 144 7.02 12.52 -4.23
CA ALA A 144 7.56 11.18 -4.43
C ALA A 144 7.17 10.19 -3.32
N ARG A 145 6.61 10.67 -2.19
CA ARG A 145 6.10 9.80 -1.12
C ARG A 145 4.80 9.15 -1.56
N LEU A 146 4.69 7.84 -1.36
CA LEU A 146 3.48 7.10 -1.75
C LEU A 146 2.23 7.45 -0.92
N THR A 147 2.38 8.20 0.17
CA THR A 147 1.29 8.78 0.97
C THR A 147 1.10 10.28 0.75
N SER A 148 1.74 10.86 -0.27
CA SER A 148 1.53 12.28 -0.59
C SER A 148 0.13 12.54 -1.14
N PRO A 149 -0.40 13.77 -0.99
CA PRO A 149 -1.67 14.18 -1.60
C PRO A 149 -1.78 13.82 -3.09
N LEU A 150 -0.67 13.97 -3.84
CA LEU A 150 -0.61 13.57 -5.26
C LEU A 150 -0.89 12.08 -5.46
N PHE A 151 -0.32 11.19 -4.63
CA PHE A 151 -0.56 9.76 -4.74
C PHE A 151 -1.92 9.36 -4.20
N LEU A 152 -2.39 9.96 -3.09
CA LEU A 152 -3.74 9.72 -2.59
C LEU A 152 -4.81 10.08 -3.64
N GLN A 153 -4.60 11.18 -4.38
CA GLN A 153 -5.48 11.55 -5.49
C GLN A 153 -5.50 10.48 -6.60
N ARG A 154 -4.35 9.89 -6.96
CA ARG A 154 -4.31 8.77 -7.91
C ARG A 154 -5.05 7.55 -7.38
N TYR A 155 -4.83 7.17 -6.12
CA TYR A 155 -5.51 6.01 -5.52
C TYR A 155 -7.03 6.17 -5.51
N ARG A 156 -7.53 7.39 -5.28
CA ARG A 156 -8.96 7.71 -5.29
C ARG A 156 -9.64 7.38 -6.63
N HIS A 157 -8.90 7.38 -7.73
CA HIS A 157 -9.46 7.08 -9.05
C HIS A 157 -9.86 5.60 -9.20
N PHE A 158 -9.22 4.70 -8.48
CA PHE A 158 -9.43 3.27 -8.67
C PHE A 158 -9.72 2.49 -7.37
N LEU A 159 -9.51 3.10 -6.21
CA LEU A 159 -9.88 2.50 -4.94
C LEU A 159 -11.40 2.58 -4.77
N LYS A 160 -12.01 1.54 -4.18
CA LYS A 160 -13.42 1.57 -3.81
C LYS A 160 -13.70 2.70 -2.81
N PRO A 161 -14.95 3.23 -2.74
CA PRO A 161 -15.32 4.26 -1.77
C PRO A 161 -15.01 3.86 -0.32
N ASP A 162 -15.29 2.61 0.05
CA ASP A 162 -15.00 2.01 1.36
C ASP A 162 -13.60 1.41 1.47
N GLY A 163 -12.77 1.58 0.43
CA GLY A 163 -11.44 0.99 0.33
C GLY A 163 -10.46 1.55 1.36
N ILE A 164 -9.47 0.72 1.72
CA ILE A 164 -8.52 1.01 2.78
C ILE A 164 -7.11 1.19 2.23
N VAL A 165 -6.40 2.18 2.75
CA VAL A 165 -4.96 2.33 2.55
C VAL A 165 -4.23 1.95 3.83
N HIS A 166 -3.29 1.01 3.72
CA HIS A 166 -2.46 0.51 4.80
C HIS A 166 -1.03 1.01 4.61
N LEU A 167 -0.46 1.59 5.64
CA LEU A 167 0.97 1.92 5.72
C LEU A 167 1.62 1.10 6.83
N LYS A 168 2.63 0.29 6.50
CA LYS A 168 3.48 -0.41 7.44
C LYS A 168 4.93 -0.01 7.19
N THR A 169 5.60 0.61 8.17
CA THR A 169 6.93 1.20 7.93
C THR A 169 7.78 1.25 9.20
N ASP A 170 9.10 1.13 9.02
CA ASP A 170 10.13 1.41 10.02
C ASP A 170 10.46 2.91 10.12
N SER A 171 9.94 3.72 9.19
CA SER A 171 10.21 5.16 9.13
C SER A 171 9.24 5.96 9.98
N ARG A 172 9.74 6.52 11.07
CA ARG A 172 8.96 7.45 11.90
C ARG A 172 8.62 8.73 11.11
N PHE A 173 9.52 9.19 10.27
CA PHE A 173 9.29 10.31 9.37
C PHE A 173 8.06 10.06 8.47
N LEU A 174 8.00 8.91 7.78
CA LEU A 174 6.89 8.62 6.87
C LEU A 174 5.58 8.43 7.62
N TYR A 175 5.62 7.82 8.78
CA TYR A 175 4.44 7.64 9.64
C TYR A 175 3.85 9.00 10.06
N GLU A 176 4.66 9.90 10.63
CA GLU A 176 4.21 11.22 11.10
C GLU A 176 3.77 12.12 9.94
N TYR A 177 4.49 12.05 8.80
CA TYR A 177 4.06 12.71 7.58
C TYR A 177 2.67 12.26 7.15
N THR A 178 2.43 10.95 7.12
CA THR A 178 1.14 10.39 6.71
C THR A 178 0.03 10.79 7.68
N GLN A 179 0.30 10.80 8.98
CA GLN A 179 -0.66 11.30 9.96
C GLN A 179 -1.01 12.78 9.74
N SER A 180 -0.02 13.61 9.39
CA SER A 180 -0.26 15.03 9.07
C SER A 180 -1.10 15.19 7.80
N VAL A 181 -0.87 14.38 6.77
CA VAL A 181 -1.74 14.34 5.57
C VAL A 181 -3.18 13.93 5.94
N ILE A 182 -3.33 12.88 6.76
CA ILE A 182 -4.65 12.42 7.24
C ILE A 182 -5.38 13.55 7.98
N ARG A 183 -4.73 14.24 8.92
CA ARG A 183 -5.32 15.36 9.66
C ARG A 183 -5.70 16.52 8.75
N ALA A 184 -4.80 16.91 7.83
CA ALA A 184 -5.05 18.02 6.90
C ALA A 184 -6.28 17.81 6.01
N ASN A 185 -6.67 16.54 5.79
CA ASN A 185 -7.78 16.17 4.92
C ASN A 185 -8.98 15.54 5.67
N GLY A 186 -8.94 15.48 6.99
CA GLY A 186 -10.01 14.90 7.79
C GLY A 186 -10.30 13.43 7.48
N LEU A 187 -9.28 12.65 7.06
CA LEU A 187 -9.46 11.26 6.66
C LEU A 187 -9.71 10.37 7.88
N GLN A 188 -10.60 9.39 7.71
CA GLN A 188 -10.91 8.44 8.78
C GLN A 188 -9.75 7.47 9.02
N VAL A 189 -9.18 7.49 10.23
CA VAL A 189 -8.24 6.48 10.71
C VAL A 189 -9.02 5.29 11.23
N LEU A 190 -8.69 4.09 10.75
CA LEU A 190 -9.30 2.83 11.19
C LEU A 190 -8.46 2.13 12.24
N ALA A 191 -7.14 2.20 12.11
CA ALA A 191 -6.20 1.66 13.10
C ALA A 191 -4.86 2.40 13.03
N SER A 192 -4.17 2.50 14.16
CA SER A 192 -2.83 3.08 14.22
C SER A 192 -1.97 2.41 15.29
N GLY A 193 -0.67 2.38 15.09
CA GLY A 193 0.29 1.87 16.05
C GLY A 193 1.70 2.39 15.79
N THR A 194 2.41 2.75 16.86
CA THR A 194 3.78 3.27 16.78
C THR A 194 4.84 2.20 17.02
N ASP A 195 4.42 1.02 17.50
CA ASP A 195 5.25 -0.16 17.64
C ASP A 195 4.33 -1.40 17.72
N ILE A 196 3.99 -1.94 16.56
CA ILE A 196 2.97 -2.99 16.43
C ILE A 196 3.36 -4.34 17.05
N TYR A 197 4.62 -4.52 17.44
CA TYR A 197 5.10 -5.76 18.07
C TYR A 197 5.16 -5.68 19.61
N ASN A 198 5.22 -4.46 20.16
CA ASN A 198 5.36 -4.25 21.59
C ASN A 198 4.19 -3.48 22.22
N ALA A 199 3.28 -2.94 21.43
CA ALA A 199 2.11 -2.20 21.89
C ALA A 199 0.86 -2.55 21.09
N PRO A 200 -0.34 -2.56 21.70
CA PRO A 200 -1.58 -2.81 20.99
C PRO A 200 -1.88 -1.68 19.98
N LEU A 201 -2.59 -2.04 18.91
CA LEU A 201 -3.11 -1.05 17.98
C LEU A 201 -4.19 -0.19 18.64
N VAL A 202 -4.18 1.09 18.31
CA VAL A 202 -5.27 2.01 18.65
C VAL A 202 -6.30 1.92 17.52
N ILE A 203 -7.48 1.42 17.84
CA ILE A 203 -8.66 1.42 16.97
C ILE A 203 -9.57 2.51 17.51
N PRO A 204 -9.79 3.64 16.77
CA PRO A 204 -10.69 4.67 17.22
C PRO A 204 -12.09 4.09 17.37
N SER A 205 -12.72 4.28 18.54
CA SER A 205 -14.15 3.94 18.71
C SER A 205 -14.95 4.84 17.78
N GLU A 206 -15.91 4.26 17.04
CA GLU A 206 -16.88 5.05 16.27
C GLU A 206 -17.67 5.95 17.24
N THR A 207 -17.25 7.20 17.39
CA THR A 207 -18.10 8.22 17.98
C THR A 207 -19.19 8.53 16.95
N LYS A 208 -20.37 7.93 17.12
CA LYS A 208 -21.59 8.45 16.48
C LYS A 208 -21.69 9.91 16.90
N THR A 209 -21.36 10.83 16.01
CA THR A 209 -21.73 12.24 16.13
C THR A 209 -23.23 12.32 15.97
N SER A 210 -23.94 12.11 17.07
CA SER A 210 -25.34 12.52 17.20
C SER A 210 -25.41 14.06 17.12
N PRO A 211 -26.41 14.66 16.45
CA PRO A 211 -26.59 16.11 16.45
C PRO A 211 -26.69 16.60 17.91
N ARG A 212 -26.01 17.69 18.21
CA ARG A 212 -25.92 18.30 19.53
C ARG A 212 -27.33 18.55 20.12
N ASP A 213 -27.67 17.81 21.16
CA ASP A 213 -28.65 18.24 22.11
C ASP A 213 -27.96 19.09 23.19
N PRO A 214 -28.44 20.31 23.48
CA PRO A 214 -27.85 21.17 24.49
C PRO A 214 -28.56 20.96 25.84
N ALA A 215 -28.34 19.87 26.55
CA ALA A 215 -28.66 19.76 27.96
C ALA A 215 -27.89 18.62 28.62
N GLY A 216 -26.96 19.00 29.52
CA GLY A 216 -26.05 18.11 30.20
C GLY A 216 -26.71 17.18 31.23
N LEU A 217 -25.95 16.18 31.56
CA LEU A 217 -25.68 15.65 32.93
C LEU A 217 -25.19 14.21 32.82
N GLY A 218 -24.02 13.98 33.36
CA GLY A 218 -23.16 12.84 33.27
C GLY A 218 -23.74 11.49 33.71
N ARG A 219 -23.07 10.47 33.19
CA ARG A 219 -22.61 9.28 33.93
C ARG A 219 -21.63 8.50 33.05
N SER A 220 -20.48 8.25 33.62
CA SER A 220 -19.47 7.33 33.13
C SER A 220 -19.92 5.89 33.37
N ASP A 221 -20.07 5.09 32.32
CA ASP A 221 -19.96 3.63 32.40
C ASP A 221 -19.24 3.15 31.17
N ASN A 222 -17.98 2.78 31.39
CA ASN A 222 -17.11 2.12 30.42
C ASN A 222 -17.48 0.62 30.35
N THR A 223 -18.27 0.25 29.38
CA THR A 223 -18.39 -1.14 28.94
C THR A 223 -18.44 -1.14 27.40
N PRO A 224 -17.55 -1.84 26.70
CA PRO A 224 -17.62 -1.90 25.24
C PRO A 224 -18.80 -2.79 24.84
N VAL A 225 -19.82 -2.19 24.27
CA VAL A 225 -20.93 -2.91 23.61
C VAL A 225 -20.52 -3.13 22.16
N ILE A 226 -20.22 -4.37 21.84
CA ILE A 226 -20.07 -4.83 20.45
C ILE A 226 -21.48 -4.90 19.87
N SER A 227 -21.85 -3.95 19.01
CA SER A 227 -23.09 -4.04 18.24
C SER A 227 -22.80 -4.67 16.88
N SER A 228 -23.35 -5.84 16.70
CA SER A 228 -23.36 -6.61 15.46
C SER A 228 -24.48 -6.09 14.55
N ASP A 229 -24.24 -5.15 13.69
CA ASP A 229 -25.10 -4.91 12.52
C ASP A 229 -24.58 -3.70 11.71
N ALA A 230 -23.51 -3.92 10.95
CA ALA A 230 -23.23 -3.18 9.69
C ALA A 230 -21.88 -3.64 9.07
N GLU A 231 -21.99 -4.18 7.87
CA GLU A 231 -20.93 -4.24 6.88
C GLU A 231 -19.74 -5.19 7.14
N GLY A 232 -19.95 -6.46 6.91
CA GLY A 232 -19.00 -7.58 7.05
C GLY A 232 -17.72 -7.56 6.21
N GLY A 233 -17.33 -6.44 5.61
CA GLY A 233 -16.11 -6.31 4.82
C GLY A 233 -14.95 -5.68 5.60
N VAL A 234 -15.18 -4.55 6.26
CA VAL A 234 -14.14 -3.78 6.98
C VAL A 234 -13.76 -4.45 8.29
N GLU A 235 -14.76 -4.98 9.00
CA GLU A 235 -14.52 -5.71 10.26
C GLU A 235 -13.67 -6.96 10.02
N LYS A 236 -13.84 -7.64 8.89
CA LYS A 236 -13.08 -8.83 8.52
C LYS A 236 -11.63 -8.48 8.15
N SER A 237 -11.38 -7.38 7.45
CA SER A 237 -10.03 -6.91 7.12
C SER A 237 -9.27 -6.43 8.36
N LEU A 238 -9.94 -5.77 9.31
CA LEU A 238 -9.33 -5.32 10.56
C LEU A 238 -9.20 -6.44 11.62
N GLN A 239 -10.10 -7.44 11.63
CA GLN A 239 -10.01 -8.61 12.50
C GLN A 239 -8.82 -9.52 12.14
N ASP A 240 -8.35 -9.45 10.89
CA ASP A 240 -7.22 -10.26 10.41
C ASP A 240 -5.86 -9.52 10.48
N LEU A 241 -5.81 -8.34 11.11
CA LEU A 241 -4.58 -7.58 11.30
C LEU A 241 -3.50 -8.38 12.06
N ASP A 242 -3.90 -9.25 13.00
CA ASP A 242 -2.97 -10.14 13.68
C ASP A 242 -2.27 -11.09 12.71
N ALA A 243 -3.00 -11.61 11.70
CA ALA A 243 -2.43 -12.44 10.66
C ALA A 243 -1.46 -11.65 9.76
N VAL A 244 -1.77 -10.39 9.49
CA VAL A 244 -0.94 -9.48 8.69
C VAL A 244 0.37 -9.15 9.41
N PHE A 245 0.35 -8.97 10.74
CA PHE A 245 1.55 -8.69 11.53
C PHE A 245 2.46 -9.92 11.69
N GLN A 246 1.92 -11.13 11.53
CA GLN A 246 2.72 -12.36 11.49
C GLN A 246 3.51 -12.54 10.17
N VAL A 247 3.19 -11.78 9.12
CA VAL A 247 4.00 -11.75 7.89
C VAL A 247 5.20 -10.83 8.10
N GLN A 248 6.35 -11.41 8.38
CA GLN A 248 7.60 -10.66 8.47
C GLN A 248 8.40 -10.79 7.17
N THR A 249 8.57 -9.69 6.47
CA THR A 249 9.47 -9.63 5.32
C THR A 249 10.94 -9.71 5.77
N PHE A 250 11.84 -10.00 4.83
CA PHE A 250 13.28 -9.97 5.10
C PHE A 250 13.72 -8.61 5.68
N TYR A 251 13.23 -7.52 5.14
CA TYR A 251 13.58 -6.18 5.63
C TYR A 251 13.03 -5.93 7.03
N GLU A 252 11.82 -6.34 7.30
CA GLU A 252 11.19 -6.21 8.60
C GLU A 252 11.93 -6.98 9.69
N THR A 253 12.27 -8.25 9.44
CA THR A 253 13.09 -9.05 10.34
C THR A 253 14.42 -8.36 10.65
N MET A 254 15.00 -7.68 9.66
CA MET A 254 16.26 -6.96 9.85
C MET A 254 16.07 -5.70 10.70
N PHE A 255 15.01 -4.93 10.48
CA PHE A 255 14.70 -3.75 11.28
C PHE A 255 14.41 -4.10 12.73
N LEU A 256 13.63 -5.15 12.97
CA LEU A 256 13.38 -5.66 14.34
C LEU A 256 14.67 -6.09 15.05
N LYS A 257 15.60 -6.76 14.36
CA LYS A 257 16.93 -7.09 14.90
C LYS A 257 17.78 -5.87 15.24
N MET A 258 17.50 -4.73 14.61
CA MET A 258 18.14 -3.45 14.90
C MET A 258 17.44 -2.68 16.02
N GLY A 259 16.37 -3.23 16.62
CA GLY A 259 15.57 -2.57 17.65
C GLY A 259 14.72 -1.42 17.12
N LEU A 260 14.46 -1.36 15.82
CA LEU A 260 13.60 -0.32 15.24
C LEU A 260 12.14 -0.72 15.41
N PRO A 261 11.29 0.17 15.95
CA PRO A 261 9.86 -0.07 16.02
C PRO A 261 9.25 -0.07 14.62
N ILE A 262 8.27 -0.93 14.40
CA ILE A 262 7.47 -0.92 13.17
C ILE A 262 6.16 -0.22 13.46
N THR A 263 5.87 0.78 12.66
CA THR A 263 4.64 1.57 12.77
C THR A 263 3.59 1.12 11.76
N TYR A 264 2.33 1.39 12.06
CA TYR A 264 1.21 1.03 11.20
C TYR A 264 0.11 2.10 11.23
N LEU A 265 -0.51 2.31 10.06
CA LEU A 265 -1.71 3.11 9.86
C LEU A 265 -2.64 2.41 8.88
N ALA A 266 -3.93 2.40 9.17
CA ALA A 266 -5.00 2.07 8.23
C ALA A 266 -5.98 3.23 8.17
N PHE A 267 -6.34 3.68 6.99
CA PHE A 267 -7.24 4.82 6.80
C PHE A 267 -8.01 4.73 5.49
N ARG A 268 -9.14 5.43 5.42
CA ARG A 268 -9.96 5.56 4.21
C ARG A 268 -9.60 6.84 3.47
N LEU A 269 -9.82 6.83 2.14
CA LEU A 269 -9.62 8.02 1.28
C LEU A 269 -10.89 8.81 1.05
N GLU A 270 -12.01 8.44 1.70
CA GLU A 270 -13.25 9.18 1.60
C GLU A 270 -13.05 10.61 2.11
N HIS A 271 -13.32 11.59 1.26
CA HIS A 271 -13.03 12.99 1.48
C HIS A 271 -13.96 13.86 0.63
N GLU A 272 -14.57 14.87 1.26
CA GLU A 272 -15.39 15.88 0.59
C GLU A 272 -14.48 16.93 -0.08
N GLY A 273 -14.17 16.82 -1.32
CA GLY A 273 -13.32 17.78 -2.02
C GLY A 273 -12.76 17.23 -3.32
N GLU A 274 -12.38 18.14 -4.20
CA GLU A 274 -11.84 17.78 -5.52
C GLU A 274 -10.41 17.22 -5.44
N GLY A 275 -9.66 17.52 -4.36
CA GLY A 275 -8.28 17.10 -4.18
C GLY A 275 -7.85 17.03 -2.73
N PHE A 276 -6.66 16.49 -2.48
CA PHE A 276 -6.06 16.40 -1.15
C PHE A 276 -5.12 17.57 -0.86
N ALA A 277 -5.26 18.18 0.31
CA ALA A 277 -4.39 19.25 0.79
C ALA A 277 -3.04 18.69 1.30
N TYR A 278 -1.99 19.45 1.09
CA TYR A 278 -0.68 19.17 1.69
C TYR A 278 -0.68 19.57 3.17
N PRO A 279 0.01 18.80 4.04
CA PRO A 279 0.06 19.12 5.46
C PRO A 279 0.86 20.40 5.71
N THR A 280 0.35 21.26 6.60
CA THR A 280 1.01 22.50 7.04
C THR A 280 1.63 22.37 8.43
N ASP A 281 1.29 21.31 9.18
CA ASP A 281 1.73 21.03 10.54
C ASP A 281 2.89 20.02 10.63
N PHE A 282 3.50 19.66 9.48
CA PHE A 282 4.59 18.69 9.41
C PHE A 282 5.95 19.36 9.30
N ASP A 283 6.75 19.29 10.37
CA ASP A 283 8.15 19.77 10.35
C ASP A 283 9.06 18.69 9.76
N ALA A 284 9.29 18.78 8.45
CA ALA A 284 10.15 17.85 7.72
C ALA A 284 11.63 17.93 8.15
N ALA A 285 12.10 19.06 8.68
CA ALA A 285 13.48 19.20 9.14
C ALA A 285 13.68 18.44 10.45
N TYR A 286 12.78 18.67 11.41
CA TYR A 286 12.76 17.97 12.70
C TYR A 286 12.70 16.44 12.52
N TRP A 287 11.72 15.95 11.76
CA TRP A 287 11.54 14.52 11.60
C TRP A 287 12.65 13.83 10.79
N ARG A 288 13.30 14.57 9.87
CA ARG A 288 14.48 14.07 9.15
C ARG A 288 15.68 13.90 10.07
N GLU A 289 15.87 14.84 10.99
CA GLU A 289 16.93 14.74 12.00
C GLU A 289 16.65 13.60 12.99
N ALA A 290 15.42 13.48 13.47
CA ALA A 290 14.98 12.42 14.36
C ALA A 290 15.09 11.01 13.73
N GLU A 291 14.86 10.88 12.42
CA GLU A 291 15.03 9.61 11.69
C GLU A 291 16.50 9.17 11.63
N GLY A 292 17.42 10.13 11.64
CA GLY A 292 18.84 9.85 11.52
C GLY A 292 19.29 9.33 10.14
N PRO A 293 20.57 8.96 9.99
CA PRO A 293 21.08 8.45 8.74
C PRO A 293 20.54 7.03 8.46
N ARG A 294 19.67 6.90 7.48
CA ARG A 294 19.25 5.57 6.99
C ARG A 294 20.44 4.88 6.32
N ARG A 295 20.79 3.70 6.80
CA ARG A 295 21.79 2.86 6.14
C ARG A 295 21.20 2.33 4.84
N SER A 296 21.77 2.75 3.70
CA SER A 296 21.47 2.17 2.40
C SER A 296 21.94 0.72 2.37
N PHE A 297 21.01 -0.23 2.43
CA PHE A 297 21.31 -1.67 2.33
C PHE A 297 21.59 -2.17 0.91
N SER A 298 21.74 -1.26 -0.05
CA SER A 298 22.03 -1.60 -1.44
C SER A 298 23.44 -2.19 -1.66
N HIS A 299 24.31 -2.20 -0.64
CA HIS A 299 25.72 -2.61 -0.76
C HIS A 299 26.20 -3.48 0.42
N GLN A 300 25.49 -4.57 0.75
CA GLN A 300 26.20 -5.66 1.44
C GLN A 300 26.53 -6.74 0.41
N PRO A 301 27.83 -7.05 0.18
CA PRO A 301 28.21 -8.23 -0.58
C PRO A 301 27.71 -9.46 0.18
N THR A 302 26.90 -10.28 -0.47
CA THR A 302 26.61 -11.64 -0.03
C THR A 302 27.94 -12.37 0.12
N LYS A 303 28.41 -12.52 1.34
CA LYS A 303 29.51 -13.44 1.62
C LYS A 303 28.99 -14.87 1.44
N GLY A 304 29.64 -15.56 0.49
CA GLY A 304 29.85 -17.00 0.41
C GLY A 304 28.63 -17.87 0.28
#